data_7dc782bdc29feb85043f82a2a438eac3
#
_entry.id   7dc782bdc29feb85043f82a2a438eac3
#
_cell.length_a   1.000
_cell.length_b   1.000
_cell.length_c   1.000
_cell.angle_alpha   90.00
_cell.angle_beta   90.00
_cell.angle_gamma   90.00
#
_symmetry.space_group_name_H-M   'P 1'
#
loop_
_entity.id
_entity.type
_entity.pdbx_description
1 polymer ?
#
loop_
_entity_poly.entity_id
_entity_poly.type
_entity_poly.pdbx_seq_one_letter_code
_entity_poly.pdbx_strand_id
1 'polypeptide(L)'
;EAVMESIHKISEKNHHLIYGFPNQYSLPVYIKRLNFELVKHGMKTQIKRTRLTGVFLNFLSNPSIKTIELLRTLDPLKNLLKIESILTRQNKQIQFIRTKKIGDEFDEFWRNERKNIKLLNVRDSKFLNWRYLLNKKDFEVYKIIHKKEFSGFFVILELNDPSRPNFKNLWLVDWFYSQKNKVFFEKEILKVLKNHAQKRNIDNIIIQQSESSPLGIKSNFKNVGKSRPLVIHKNEIGNKYLNQLYPWHFTLGDTDHF
;
A
#
# COMPACT_ATOMS: atom_id res chain seq x y z
N GLU A 1 5.83 -12.22 27.95
CA GLU A 1 5.01 -13.31 28.54
C GLU A 1 3.56 -13.19 28.06
N ALA A 2 2.84 -12.14 28.38
CA ALA A 2 1.39 -11.96 28.02
C ALA A 2 1.07 -12.11 26.52
N VAL A 3 1.94 -11.64 25.63
CA VAL A 3 1.75 -11.80 24.17
C VAL A 3 1.89 -13.27 23.76
N MET A 4 2.82 -13.99 24.38
CA MET A 4 3.02 -15.43 24.15
C MET A 4 1.81 -16.24 24.55
N GLU A 5 1.27 -15.97 25.74
CA GLU A 5 0.06 -16.64 26.26
C GLU A 5 -1.15 -16.33 25.39
N SER A 6 -1.30 -15.09 24.90
CA SER A 6 -2.39 -14.70 24.02
C SER A 6 -2.32 -15.41 22.67
N ILE A 7 -1.12 -15.52 22.06
CA ILE A 7 -0.92 -16.26 20.81
C ILE A 7 -1.21 -17.74 21.03
N HIS A 8 -0.77 -18.31 22.15
CA HIS A 8 -1.01 -19.71 22.49
C HIS A 8 -2.50 -20.02 22.64
N LYS A 9 -3.23 -19.22 23.42
CA LYS A 9 -4.69 -19.32 23.58
C LYS A 9 -5.47 -19.20 22.26
N ILE A 10 -5.01 -18.33 21.35
CA ILE A 10 -5.64 -18.16 20.04
C ILE A 10 -5.30 -19.35 19.13
N SER A 11 -4.06 -19.86 19.20
CA SER A 11 -3.61 -20.98 18.38
C SER A 11 -4.27 -22.32 18.77
N GLU A 12 -4.57 -22.51 20.06
CA GLU A 12 -5.28 -23.69 20.58
C GLU A 12 -6.69 -23.82 20.00
N LYS A 13 -7.34 -22.71 19.63
CA LYS A 13 -8.66 -22.72 19.01
C LYS A 13 -8.66 -23.22 17.56
N ASN A 14 -7.52 -23.58 16.99
CA ASN A 14 -7.25 -24.19 15.66
C ASN A 14 -8.05 -23.65 14.44
N HIS A 15 -8.88 -22.62 14.63
CA HIS A 15 -9.78 -22.11 13.60
C HIS A 15 -9.35 -20.75 13.02
N HIS A 16 -8.21 -20.22 13.45
CA HIS A 16 -7.76 -18.91 13.02
C HIS A 16 -6.40 -18.96 12.33
N LEU A 17 -6.31 -18.28 11.20
CA LEU A 17 -5.03 -18.01 10.56
C LEU A 17 -4.35 -16.85 11.34
N ILE A 18 -3.20 -17.15 11.94
CA ILE A 18 -2.39 -16.15 12.64
C ILE A 18 -1.19 -15.83 11.77
N TYR A 19 -1.02 -14.56 11.46
CA TYR A 19 0.09 -14.08 10.64
C TYR A 19 0.66 -12.77 11.20
N GLY A 20 1.83 -12.39 10.72
CA GLY A 20 2.47 -11.14 11.14
C GLY A 20 3.48 -10.60 10.11
N PHE A 21 3.82 -9.34 10.27
CA PHE A 21 4.84 -8.64 9.48
C PHE A 21 5.97 -8.17 10.40
N PRO A 22 6.81 -9.07 10.92
CA PRO A 22 7.90 -8.72 11.83
C PRO A 22 8.94 -7.82 11.15
N ASN A 23 9.59 -6.99 11.93
CA ASN A 23 10.80 -6.31 11.51
C ASN A 23 12.03 -7.22 11.68
N GLN A 24 13.22 -6.74 11.27
CA GLN A 24 14.45 -7.51 11.35
C GLN A 24 14.83 -7.95 12.79
N TYR A 25 14.40 -7.22 13.81
CA TYR A 25 14.70 -7.53 15.23
C TYR A 25 13.70 -8.54 15.81
N SER A 26 12.43 -8.43 15.46
CA SER A 26 11.40 -9.33 15.96
C SER A 26 11.28 -10.64 15.17
N LEU A 27 11.71 -10.69 13.92
CA LEU A 27 11.64 -11.88 13.07
C LEU A 27 12.25 -13.14 13.74
N PRO A 28 13.46 -13.09 14.36
CA PRO A 28 14.02 -14.25 15.04
C PRO A 28 13.14 -14.76 16.19
N VAL A 29 12.44 -13.88 16.90
CA VAL A 29 11.54 -14.25 17.98
C VAL A 29 10.32 -15.01 17.44
N TYR A 30 9.71 -14.51 16.35
CA TYR A 30 8.60 -15.20 15.70
C TYR A 30 8.97 -16.61 15.27
N ILE A 31 10.13 -16.76 14.62
CA ILE A 31 10.58 -18.06 14.07
C ILE A 31 11.01 -19.02 15.19
N LYS A 32 11.85 -18.54 16.14
CA LYS A 32 12.50 -19.42 17.11
C LYS A 32 11.66 -19.70 18.36
N ARG A 33 10.76 -18.77 18.75
CA ARG A 33 10.03 -18.84 20.03
C ARG A 33 8.52 -18.95 19.89
N LEU A 34 7.94 -18.44 18.80
CA LEU A 34 6.50 -18.31 18.64
C LEU A 34 5.91 -19.29 17.60
N ASN A 35 6.70 -20.25 17.16
CA ASN A 35 6.27 -21.28 16.18
C ASN A 35 5.72 -20.73 14.86
N PHE A 36 6.30 -19.62 14.35
CA PHE A 36 5.97 -19.09 13.04
C PHE A 36 6.95 -19.58 11.97
N GLU A 37 6.48 -19.60 10.74
CA GLU A 37 7.29 -19.89 9.57
C GLU A 37 7.22 -18.72 8.58
N LEU A 38 8.35 -18.48 7.89
CA LEU A 38 8.48 -17.43 6.89
C LEU A 38 7.79 -17.84 5.59
N VAL A 39 6.89 -16.99 5.10
CA VAL A 39 6.28 -17.16 3.78
C VAL A 39 7.26 -16.74 2.69
N LYS A 40 7.44 -17.58 1.67
CA LYS A 40 8.42 -17.33 0.57
C LYS A 40 8.15 -16.02 -0.18
N HIS A 41 6.89 -15.63 -0.31
CA HIS A 41 6.45 -14.42 -1.02
C HIS A 41 5.88 -13.41 -0.03
N GLY A 42 6.74 -12.48 0.41
CA GLY A 42 6.35 -11.43 1.34
C GLY A 42 5.77 -10.18 0.65
N MET A 43 5.95 -9.05 1.31
CA MET A 43 5.57 -7.73 0.79
C MET A 43 6.70 -7.16 -0.07
N LYS A 44 6.40 -6.71 -1.28
CA LYS A 44 7.32 -5.94 -2.12
C LYS A 44 7.06 -4.45 -2.00
N THR A 45 8.14 -3.68 -2.04
CA THR A 45 8.08 -2.22 -2.07
C THR A 45 8.52 -1.72 -3.45
N GLN A 46 7.70 -0.88 -4.04
CA GLN A 46 7.94 -0.29 -5.36
C GLN A 46 7.99 1.23 -5.23
N ILE A 47 8.98 1.87 -5.84
CA ILE A 47 9.16 3.33 -5.80
C ILE A 47 9.21 3.89 -7.21
N LYS A 48 8.48 4.98 -7.41
CA LYS A 48 8.59 5.87 -8.56
C LYS A 48 9.07 7.24 -8.10
N ARG A 49 10.22 7.65 -8.58
CA ARG A 49 10.70 9.03 -8.39
C ARG A 49 9.98 9.95 -9.34
N THR A 50 9.40 11.00 -8.78
CA THR A 50 8.54 11.94 -9.52
C THR A 50 9.27 13.22 -9.88
N ARG A 51 10.33 13.56 -9.14
CA ARG A 51 11.14 14.77 -9.32
C ARG A 51 12.60 14.42 -9.63
N LEU A 52 13.31 15.35 -10.29
CA LEU A 52 14.75 15.21 -10.55
C LEU A 52 15.55 15.14 -9.25
N THR A 53 15.15 15.90 -8.24
CA THR A 53 15.66 15.81 -6.87
C THR A 53 15.69 14.37 -6.37
N GLY A 54 14.60 13.62 -6.54
CA GLY A 54 14.53 12.21 -6.14
C GLY A 54 15.47 11.29 -6.92
N VAL A 55 15.82 11.65 -8.16
CA VAL A 55 16.78 10.91 -8.99
C VAL A 55 18.22 11.18 -8.53
N PHE A 56 18.60 12.44 -8.41
CA PHE A 56 19.98 12.83 -8.08
C PHE A 56 20.38 12.50 -6.64
N LEU A 57 19.44 12.60 -5.69
CA LEU A 57 19.71 12.30 -4.28
C LEU A 57 20.11 10.84 -4.00
N ASN A 58 19.90 9.93 -4.96
CA ASN A 58 20.46 8.58 -4.79
C ASN A 58 21.94 8.45 -5.09
N PHE A 59 22.48 9.39 -5.84
CA PHE A 59 23.90 9.40 -6.16
C PHE A 59 24.73 10.16 -5.10
N LEU A 60 24.04 10.91 -4.22
CA LEU A 60 24.65 11.69 -3.17
C LEU A 60 24.38 11.04 -1.82
N SER A 61 25.38 10.52 -1.16
CA SER A 61 25.24 9.84 0.13
C SER A 61 24.69 10.76 1.23
N ASN A 62 25.01 12.06 1.21
CA ASN A 62 24.50 13.07 2.15
C ASN A 62 24.42 14.46 1.50
N PRO A 63 23.41 14.75 0.68
CA PRO A 63 23.30 16.05 0.04
C PRO A 63 22.99 17.17 1.05
N SER A 64 23.68 18.29 0.93
CA SER A 64 23.36 19.46 1.73
C SER A 64 21.95 20.01 1.38
N ILE A 65 21.34 20.76 2.30
CA ILE A 65 20.04 21.42 2.07
C ILE A 65 20.11 22.31 0.82
N LYS A 66 21.21 23.04 0.63
CA LYS A 66 21.44 23.89 -0.55
C LYS A 66 21.45 23.09 -1.85
N THR A 67 22.07 21.88 -1.84
CA THR A 67 22.06 20.98 -3.00
C THR A 67 20.66 20.50 -3.33
N ILE A 68 19.84 20.19 -2.33
CA ILE A 68 18.45 19.78 -2.51
C ILE A 68 17.62 20.92 -3.10
N GLU A 69 17.79 22.14 -2.59
CA GLU A 69 17.11 23.33 -3.09
C GLU A 69 17.50 23.65 -4.53
N LEU A 70 18.79 23.60 -4.86
CA LEU A 70 19.28 23.80 -6.21
C LEU A 70 18.69 22.76 -7.18
N LEU A 71 18.66 21.49 -6.80
CA LEU A 71 18.05 20.44 -7.64
C LEU A 71 16.54 20.64 -7.82
N ARG A 72 15.85 21.23 -6.85
CA ARG A 72 14.43 21.59 -6.95
C ARG A 72 14.17 22.70 -7.97
N THR A 73 15.08 23.64 -8.12
CA THR A 73 14.94 24.69 -9.16
C THR A 73 15.02 24.12 -10.58
N LEU A 74 15.67 22.96 -10.76
CA LEU A 74 15.76 22.25 -12.06
C LEU A 74 14.56 21.33 -12.36
N ASP A 75 13.69 21.06 -11.38
CA ASP A 75 12.51 20.19 -11.57
C ASP A 75 11.51 20.67 -12.64
N PRO A 76 11.27 21.99 -12.85
CA PRO A 76 10.42 22.47 -13.95
C PRO A 76 10.90 22.04 -15.33
N LEU A 77 12.23 21.93 -15.54
CA LEU A 77 12.80 21.47 -16.81
C LEU A 77 12.36 20.05 -17.17
N LYS A 78 12.17 19.20 -16.18
CA LYS A 78 11.63 17.83 -16.39
C LYS A 78 10.20 17.84 -16.94
N ASN A 79 9.41 18.82 -16.54
CA ASN A 79 8.02 18.96 -17.03
C ASN A 79 7.99 19.48 -18.47
N LEU A 80 8.96 20.29 -18.88
CA LEU A 80 9.14 20.75 -20.27
C LEU A 80 9.58 19.61 -21.21
N LEU A 81 10.37 18.67 -20.68
CA LEU A 81 10.83 17.49 -21.43
C LEU A 81 9.78 16.37 -21.50
N LYS A 82 8.70 16.43 -20.72
CA LYS A 82 7.62 15.46 -20.70
C LYS A 82 6.42 15.91 -21.53
N ILE A 83 6.50 15.67 -22.83
CA ILE A 83 5.35 15.73 -23.74
C ILE A 83 4.23 14.72 -23.33
N GLU A 84 4.53 13.74 -22.47
CA GLU A 84 3.55 12.77 -21.96
C GLU A 84 2.42 13.36 -21.08
N SER A 85 2.56 14.59 -20.55
CA SER A 85 1.55 15.18 -19.68
C SER A 85 0.33 15.74 -20.43
N ILE A 86 0.41 15.91 -21.73
CA ILE A 86 -0.64 16.56 -22.55
C ILE A 86 -1.79 15.60 -22.91
N LEU A 87 -1.61 14.29 -22.75
CA LEU A 87 -2.58 13.28 -23.19
C LEU A 87 -3.33 12.56 -22.06
N THR A 88 -3.27 13.00 -20.82
CA THR A 88 -4.12 12.44 -19.76
C THR A 88 -5.54 13.04 -19.81
N ARG A 89 -6.25 12.80 -20.91
CA ARG A 89 -7.69 12.99 -20.97
C ARG A 89 -8.30 12.20 -19.82
N GLN A 90 -8.88 12.87 -18.84
CA GLN A 90 -9.65 12.20 -17.78
C GLN A 90 -10.72 11.35 -18.49
N ASN A 91 -10.71 10.06 -18.23
CA ASN A 91 -11.73 9.19 -18.77
C ASN A 91 -13.06 9.57 -18.11
N LYS A 92 -14.02 10.10 -18.89
CA LYS A 92 -15.32 10.56 -18.40
C LYS A 92 -16.12 9.48 -17.66
N GLN A 93 -15.73 8.21 -17.80
CA GLN A 93 -16.40 7.07 -17.16
C GLN A 93 -15.98 6.80 -15.73
N ILE A 94 -14.87 7.42 -15.26
CA ILE A 94 -14.35 7.21 -13.91
C ILE A 94 -14.18 8.53 -13.18
N GLN A 95 -14.56 8.53 -11.92
CA GLN A 95 -14.36 9.64 -11.01
C GLN A 95 -13.69 9.15 -9.72
N PHE A 96 -12.76 9.94 -9.20
CA PHE A 96 -12.12 9.72 -7.92
C PHE A 96 -12.57 10.82 -6.96
N ILE A 97 -13.35 10.46 -5.96
CA ILE A 97 -13.96 11.40 -5.04
C ILE A 97 -13.31 11.22 -3.67
N ARG A 98 -12.58 12.26 -3.22
CA ARG A 98 -12.08 12.28 -1.84
C ARG A 98 -13.25 12.31 -0.88
N THR A 99 -13.25 11.43 0.12
CA THR A 99 -14.32 11.31 1.10
C THR A 99 -13.80 11.35 2.52
N LYS A 100 -14.59 11.98 3.39
CA LYS A 100 -14.43 11.93 4.86
C LYS A 100 -15.53 11.07 5.51
N LYS A 101 -16.35 10.40 4.70
CA LYS A 101 -17.45 9.54 5.18
C LYS A 101 -17.35 8.20 4.47
N ILE A 102 -17.27 7.14 5.25
CA ILE A 102 -17.26 5.75 4.82
C ILE A 102 -18.51 5.11 5.41
N GLY A 103 -19.43 4.70 4.56
CA GLY A 103 -20.76 4.20 4.94
C GLY A 103 -21.09 2.87 4.27
N ASP A 104 -22.39 2.58 4.19
CA ASP A 104 -22.95 1.29 3.79
C ASP A 104 -22.55 0.83 2.38
N GLU A 105 -22.28 1.77 1.47
CA GLU A 105 -21.81 1.44 0.12
C GLU A 105 -20.47 0.70 0.12
N PHE A 106 -19.61 0.96 1.12
CA PHE A 106 -18.35 0.22 1.30
C PHE A 106 -18.62 -1.20 1.79
N ASP A 107 -19.58 -1.37 2.71
CA ASP A 107 -19.96 -2.67 3.25
C ASP A 107 -20.59 -3.56 2.20
N GLU A 108 -21.48 -3.01 1.38
CA GLU A 108 -22.11 -3.72 0.27
C GLU A 108 -21.06 -4.15 -0.75
N PHE A 109 -20.20 -3.23 -1.17
CA PHE A 109 -19.12 -3.51 -2.10
C PHE A 109 -18.15 -4.57 -1.54
N TRP A 110 -17.75 -4.44 -0.27
CA TRP A 110 -16.91 -5.41 0.42
C TRP A 110 -17.53 -6.81 0.42
N ARG A 111 -18.79 -6.94 0.81
CA ARG A 111 -19.51 -8.24 0.83
C ARG A 111 -19.55 -8.92 -0.54
N ASN A 112 -19.68 -8.14 -1.59
CA ASN A 112 -19.80 -8.65 -2.96
C ASN A 112 -18.44 -9.07 -3.54
N GLU A 113 -17.44 -8.19 -3.46
CA GLU A 113 -16.14 -8.38 -4.13
C GLU A 113 -15.17 -9.29 -3.36
N ARG A 114 -15.25 -9.35 -2.02
CA ARG A 114 -14.36 -10.21 -1.20
C ARG A 114 -14.44 -11.69 -1.56
N LYS A 115 -15.55 -12.14 -2.06
CA LYS A 115 -15.79 -13.54 -2.44
C LYS A 115 -14.81 -14.04 -3.51
N ASN A 116 -14.27 -13.13 -4.27
CA ASN A 116 -13.33 -13.40 -5.36
C ASN A 116 -11.86 -13.46 -4.90
N ILE A 117 -11.59 -13.18 -3.62
CA ILE A 117 -10.22 -13.14 -3.06
C ILE A 117 -10.17 -14.06 -1.84
N LYS A 118 -9.29 -15.05 -1.88
CA LYS A 118 -9.23 -16.07 -0.83
C LYS A 118 -8.67 -15.55 0.49
N LEU A 119 -7.70 -14.66 0.42
CA LEU A 119 -6.98 -14.16 1.60
C LEU A 119 -6.80 -12.65 1.52
N LEU A 120 -7.55 -11.94 2.34
CA LEU A 120 -7.40 -10.50 2.55
C LEU A 120 -7.99 -10.12 3.91
N ASN A 121 -7.51 -9.02 4.46
CA ASN A 121 -8.09 -8.44 5.67
C ASN A 121 -9.43 -7.78 5.39
N VAL A 122 -10.24 -7.66 6.42
CA VAL A 122 -11.53 -6.96 6.38
C VAL A 122 -11.32 -5.51 5.94
N ARG A 123 -12.18 -5.05 5.02
CA ARG A 123 -12.22 -3.68 4.49
C ARG A 123 -13.64 -3.14 4.47
N ASP A 124 -14.40 -3.46 5.52
CA ASP A 124 -15.71 -2.88 5.74
C ASP A 124 -15.63 -1.43 6.24
N SER A 125 -16.77 -0.79 6.32
CA SER A 125 -16.88 0.61 6.77
C SER A 125 -16.31 0.81 8.19
N LYS A 126 -16.54 -0.14 9.10
CA LYS A 126 -16.06 -0.09 10.47
C LYS A 126 -14.53 -0.09 10.53
N PHE A 127 -13.89 -1.04 9.81
CA PHE A 127 -12.43 -1.12 9.73
C PHE A 127 -11.83 0.13 9.10
N LEU A 128 -12.37 0.58 7.96
CA LEU A 128 -11.83 1.72 7.23
C LEU A 128 -11.97 3.03 8.00
N ASN A 129 -13.11 3.24 8.70
CA ASN A 129 -13.31 4.39 9.59
C ASN A 129 -12.28 4.39 10.72
N TRP A 130 -12.16 3.26 11.44
CA TRP A 130 -11.19 3.11 12.52
C TRP A 130 -9.76 3.33 12.03
N ARG A 131 -9.38 2.69 10.93
CA ARG A 131 -8.00 2.68 10.45
C ARG A 131 -7.56 4.02 9.88
N TYR A 132 -8.43 4.71 9.14
CA TYR A 132 -8.05 5.85 8.34
C TYR A 132 -8.69 7.17 8.75
N LEU A 133 -9.95 7.20 9.14
CA LEU A 133 -10.62 8.45 9.46
C LEU A 133 -10.47 8.86 10.94
N LEU A 134 -10.42 7.90 11.86
CA LEU A 134 -10.19 8.15 13.28
C LEU A 134 -8.70 8.19 13.65
N ASN A 135 -7.83 7.90 12.71
CA ASN A 135 -6.39 7.94 12.93
C ASN A 135 -5.88 9.40 13.00
N LYS A 136 -4.83 9.63 13.81
CA LYS A 136 -4.19 10.97 13.93
C LYS A 136 -3.45 11.42 12.67
N LYS A 137 -3.20 10.54 11.71
CA LYS A 137 -2.51 10.85 10.45
C LYS A 137 -3.50 11.29 9.39
N ASP A 138 -3.08 12.19 8.52
CA ASP A 138 -3.89 12.75 7.43
C ASP A 138 -4.02 11.77 6.25
N PHE A 139 -4.69 10.65 6.48
CA PHE A 139 -5.05 9.76 5.38
C PHE A 139 -6.09 10.40 4.48
N GLU A 140 -5.89 10.27 3.18
CA GLU A 140 -6.90 10.65 2.19
C GLU A 140 -7.52 9.40 1.59
N VAL A 141 -8.82 9.23 1.82
CA VAL A 141 -9.61 8.13 1.26
C VAL A 141 -10.32 8.61 0.00
N TYR A 142 -10.17 7.87 -1.08
CA TYR A 142 -10.81 8.14 -2.36
C TYR A 142 -11.77 7.02 -2.75
N LYS A 143 -13.02 7.39 -3.04
CA LYS A 143 -13.98 6.51 -3.71
C LYS A 143 -13.66 6.43 -5.19
N ILE A 144 -13.81 5.24 -5.76
CA ILE A 144 -13.74 4.99 -7.20
C ILE A 144 -15.18 4.83 -7.70
N ILE A 145 -15.64 5.78 -8.49
CA ILE A 145 -16.93 5.72 -9.15
C ILE A 145 -16.70 5.43 -10.63
N HIS A 146 -17.20 4.31 -11.11
CA HIS A 146 -17.12 3.93 -12.52
C HIS A 146 -18.52 3.74 -13.09
N LYS A 147 -18.83 4.45 -14.19
CA LYS A 147 -20.18 4.43 -14.82
C LYS A 147 -21.30 4.72 -13.81
N LYS A 148 -21.07 5.67 -12.89
CA LYS A 148 -21.95 6.10 -11.80
C LYS A 148 -22.13 5.10 -10.65
N GLU A 149 -21.42 3.95 -10.66
CA GLU A 149 -21.48 2.95 -9.61
C GLU A 149 -20.21 2.98 -8.74
N PHE A 150 -20.37 2.72 -7.44
CA PHE A 150 -19.24 2.55 -6.54
C PHE A 150 -18.47 1.27 -6.91
N SER A 151 -17.22 1.41 -7.28
CA SER A 151 -16.40 0.34 -7.84
C SER A 151 -15.13 0.06 -7.03
N GLY A 152 -14.96 0.72 -5.89
CA GLY A 152 -13.84 0.52 -5.00
C GLY A 152 -13.34 1.79 -4.33
N PHE A 153 -12.20 1.66 -3.68
CA PHE A 153 -11.52 2.77 -3.02
C PHE A 153 -10.00 2.60 -3.07
N PHE A 154 -9.29 3.68 -2.78
CA PHE A 154 -7.90 3.65 -2.42
C PHE A 154 -7.61 4.72 -1.35
N VAL A 155 -6.52 4.50 -0.62
CA VAL A 155 -6.07 5.37 0.47
C VAL A 155 -4.64 5.81 0.22
N ILE A 156 -4.38 7.10 0.35
CA ILE A 156 -3.05 7.67 0.25
C ILE A 156 -2.65 8.38 1.53
N LEU A 157 -1.35 8.53 1.73
CA LEU A 157 -0.77 9.26 2.84
C LEU A 157 0.49 10.00 2.36
N GLU A 158 0.56 11.31 2.63
CA GLU A 158 1.78 12.08 2.45
C GLU A 158 2.61 12.05 3.74
N LEU A 159 3.87 11.70 3.64
CA LEU A 159 4.81 11.71 4.76
C LEU A 159 6.15 12.30 4.33
N ASN A 160 6.75 13.07 5.22
CA ASN A 160 8.16 13.41 5.07
C ASN A 160 9.04 12.19 5.38
N ASP A 161 10.16 12.07 4.70
CA ASP A 161 11.14 11.03 5.00
C ASP A 161 11.78 11.34 6.38
N PRO A 162 11.71 10.44 7.37
CA PRO A 162 12.27 10.72 8.70
C PRO A 162 13.77 11.02 8.69
N SER A 163 14.52 10.40 7.78
CA SER A 163 15.96 10.63 7.62
C SER A 163 16.27 11.86 6.77
N ARG A 164 15.30 12.38 6.03
CA ARG A 164 15.41 13.54 5.12
C ARG A 164 14.14 14.38 5.19
N PRO A 165 13.97 15.24 6.21
CA PRO A 165 12.70 15.93 6.48
C PRO A 165 12.16 16.78 5.31
N ASN A 166 13.05 17.26 4.44
CA ASN A 166 12.68 18.01 3.24
C ASN A 166 12.23 17.13 2.06
N PHE A 167 12.21 15.80 2.24
CA PHE A 167 11.89 14.83 1.21
C PHE A 167 10.49 14.29 1.44
N LYS A 168 9.61 14.44 0.46
CA LYS A 168 8.19 14.07 0.57
C LYS A 168 7.89 12.78 -0.17
N ASN A 169 7.23 11.87 0.51
CA ASN A 169 6.77 10.59 -0.02
C ASN A 169 5.24 10.56 -0.05
N LEU A 170 4.69 10.14 -1.17
CA LEU A 170 3.28 9.77 -1.31
C LEU A 170 3.18 8.24 -1.25
N TRP A 171 2.54 7.75 -0.24
CA TRP A 171 2.27 6.33 -0.06
C TRP A 171 0.88 5.98 -0.60
N LEU A 172 0.79 4.98 -1.46
CA LEU A 172 -0.46 4.26 -1.67
C LEU A 172 -0.56 3.21 -0.57
N VAL A 173 -1.41 3.49 0.40
CA VAL A 173 -1.48 2.74 1.67
C VAL A 173 -2.37 1.52 1.55
N ASP A 174 -3.54 1.69 0.98
CA ASP A 174 -4.53 0.63 0.82
C ASP A 174 -5.38 0.84 -0.42
N TRP A 175 -5.93 -0.24 -0.96
CA TRP A 175 -6.89 -0.21 -2.06
C TRP A 175 -7.66 -1.50 -2.15
N PHE A 176 -8.89 -1.36 -2.61
CA PHE A 176 -9.75 -2.48 -2.93
C PHE A 176 -10.73 -2.05 -4.03
N TYR A 177 -10.74 -2.77 -5.14
CA TYR A 177 -11.55 -2.43 -6.30
C TYR A 177 -12.04 -3.68 -7.03
N SER A 178 -13.09 -3.52 -7.86
CA SER A 178 -13.69 -4.63 -8.60
C SER A 178 -12.67 -5.27 -9.56
N GLN A 179 -12.57 -6.60 -9.51
CA GLN A 179 -11.66 -7.36 -10.36
C GLN A 179 -12.03 -7.30 -11.84
N LYS A 180 -13.31 -7.08 -12.17
CA LYS A 180 -13.80 -7.04 -13.54
C LYS A 180 -13.07 -6.01 -14.43
N ASN A 181 -12.62 -4.90 -13.83
CA ASN A 181 -11.93 -3.82 -14.52
C ASN A 181 -10.54 -3.54 -13.95
N LYS A 182 -9.88 -4.55 -13.41
CA LYS A 182 -8.60 -4.44 -12.69
C LYS A 182 -7.57 -3.59 -13.42
N VAL A 183 -7.21 -3.97 -14.65
CA VAL A 183 -6.14 -3.28 -15.42
C VAL A 183 -6.48 -1.81 -15.67
N PHE A 184 -7.76 -1.52 -15.86
CA PHE A 184 -8.24 -0.15 -16.03
C PHE A 184 -8.07 0.65 -14.74
N PHE A 185 -8.53 0.14 -13.60
CA PHE A 185 -8.40 0.83 -12.31
C PHE A 185 -6.94 1.02 -11.90
N GLU A 186 -6.08 0.03 -12.10
CA GLU A 186 -4.64 0.15 -11.86
C GLU A 186 -4.03 1.36 -12.59
N LYS A 187 -4.32 1.49 -13.89
CA LYS A 187 -3.81 2.59 -14.71
C LYS A 187 -4.33 3.95 -14.24
N GLU A 188 -5.62 4.02 -13.93
CA GLU A 188 -6.24 5.28 -13.53
C GLU A 188 -5.78 5.72 -12.12
N ILE A 189 -5.66 4.79 -11.16
CA ILE A 189 -5.07 5.07 -9.84
C ILE A 189 -3.64 5.60 -9.99
N LEU A 190 -2.81 4.96 -10.82
CA LEU A 190 -1.44 5.41 -11.06
C LEU A 190 -1.39 6.81 -11.69
N LYS A 191 -2.33 7.18 -12.54
CA LYS A 191 -2.45 8.55 -13.08
C LYS A 191 -2.78 9.55 -11.98
N VAL A 192 -3.75 9.22 -11.11
CA VAL A 192 -4.13 10.09 -9.98
C VAL A 192 -2.93 10.31 -9.06
N LEU A 193 -2.21 9.24 -8.69
CA LEU A 193 -1.02 9.36 -7.84
C LEU A 193 0.06 10.24 -8.47
N LYS A 194 0.31 10.10 -9.77
CA LYS A 194 1.28 10.93 -10.49
C LYS A 194 0.85 12.40 -10.52
N ASN A 195 -0.41 12.68 -10.83
CA ASN A 195 -0.96 14.03 -10.87
C ASN A 195 -0.93 14.67 -9.46
N HIS A 196 -1.29 13.91 -8.43
CA HIS A 196 -1.23 14.35 -7.04
C HIS A 196 0.22 14.70 -6.66
N ALA A 197 1.16 13.80 -6.96
CA ALA A 197 2.56 14.01 -6.69
C ALA A 197 3.14 15.26 -7.38
N GLN A 198 2.75 15.52 -8.62
CA GLN A 198 3.16 16.72 -9.35
C GLN A 198 2.61 18.00 -8.72
N LYS A 199 1.30 18.05 -8.41
CA LYS A 199 0.63 19.21 -7.80
C LYS A 199 1.18 19.56 -6.41
N ARG A 200 1.54 18.54 -5.63
CA ARG A 200 2.00 18.69 -4.23
C ARG A 200 3.52 18.69 -4.07
N ASN A 201 4.24 18.67 -5.17
CA ASN A 201 5.71 18.64 -5.17
C ASN A 201 6.28 17.44 -4.38
N ILE A 202 5.70 16.27 -4.59
CA ILE A 202 6.14 15.03 -3.97
C ILE A 202 7.36 14.46 -4.71
N ASP A 203 8.34 13.96 -3.96
CA ASP A 203 9.59 13.44 -4.53
C ASP A 203 9.48 11.97 -4.95
N ASN A 204 8.69 11.16 -4.21
CA ASN A 204 8.48 9.75 -4.52
C ASN A 204 7.02 9.33 -4.38
N ILE A 205 6.61 8.37 -5.21
CA ILE A 205 5.40 7.57 -4.99
C ILE A 205 5.87 6.19 -4.54
N ILE A 206 5.31 5.68 -3.44
CA ILE A 206 5.68 4.39 -2.85
C ILE A 206 4.44 3.51 -2.78
N ILE A 207 4.57 2.27 -3.25
CA ILE A 207 3.54 1.23 -3.19
C ILE A 207 4.13 0.02 -2.47
N GLN A 208 3.47 -0.44 -1.43
CA GLN A 208 3.84 -1.67 -0.76
C GLN A 208 2.66 -2.64 -0.78
N GLN A 209 2.91 -3.85 -1.28
CA GLN A 209 1.88 -4.87 -1.50
C GLN A 209 2.48 -6.27 -1.44
N SER A 210 1.64 -7.28 -1.19
CA SER A 210 2.06 -8.67 -1.34
C SER A 210 2.42 -8.99 -2.79
N GLU A 211 3.44 -9.80 -2.98
CA GLU A 211 3.94 -10.17 -4.32
C GLU A 211 2.89 -10.93 -5.14
N SER A 212 2.11 -11.77 -4.47
CA SER A 212 1.06 -12.60 -5.07
C SER A 212 -0.31 -11.94 -5.11
N SER A 213 -0.42 -10.64 -4.82
CA SER A 213 -1.71 -9.95 -4.71
C SER A 213 -2.55 -10.04 -6.00
N PRO A 214 -3.78 -10.57 -5.94
CA PRO A 214 -4.69 -10.58 -7.07
C PRO A 214 -5.16 -9.18 -7.47
N LEU A 215 -5.15 -8.23 -6.54
CA LEU A 215 -5.41 -6.80 -6.77
C LEU A 215 -4.12 -5.97 -6.80
N GLY A 216 -2.97 -6.62 -6.89
CA GLY A 216 -1.69 -5.94 -6.90
C GLY A 216 -1.56 -4.99 -8.09
N ILE A 217 -1.12 -3.77 -7.82
CA ILE A 217 -0.87 -2.78 -8.85
C ILE A 217 0.39 -3.15 -9.61
N LYS A 218 0.22 -3.44 -10.89
CA LYS A 218 1.32 -3.67 -11.82
C LYS A 218 1.82 -2.33 -12.33
N SER A 219 2.98 -1.94 -11.91
CA SER A 219 3.59 -0.67 -12.31
C SER A 219 5.00 -0.90 -12.85
N ASN A 220 5.49 0.03 -13.66
CA ASN A 220 6.89 0.11 -14.06
C ASN A 220 7.77 0.79 -13.00
N PHE A 221 7.34 0.78 -11.75
CA PHE A 221 8.09 1.33 -10.63
C PHE A 221 9.25 0.39 -10.29
N LYS A 222 10.37 0.99 -9.89
CA LYS A 222 11.53 0.20 -9.47
C LYS A 222 11.22 -0.53 -8.16
N ASN A 223 11.46 -1.83 -8.12
CA ASN A 223 11.47 -2.57 -6.86
C ASN A 223 12.67 -2.10 -6.04
N VAL A 224 12.44 -1.70 -4.80
CA VAL A 224 13.47 -1.21 -3.91
C VAL A 224 13.31 -1.85 -2.53
N GLY A 225 14.45 -2.28 -2.02
CA GLY A 225 14.53 -2.82 -0.68
C GLY A 225 14.07 -4.28 -0.55
N LYS A 226 14.36 -4.83 0.63
CA LYS A 226 13.88 -6.14 1.04
C LYS A 226 12.38 -6.05 1.28
N SER A 227 11.64 -7.01 0.76
CA SER A 227 10.23 -7.18 1.12
C SER A 227 10.12 -7.33 2.65
N ARG A 228 9.02 -6.80 3.23
CA ARG A 228 8.73 -7.12 4.63
C ARG A 228 8.46 -8.62 4.72
N PRO A 229 9.09 -9.32 5.66
CA PRO A 229 8.79 -10.71 5.86
C PRO A 229 7.33 -10.85 6.31
N LEU A 230 6.64 -11.81 5.71
CA LEU A 230 5.35 -12.31 6.17
C LEU A 230 5.60 -13.63 6.87
N VAL A 231 5.12 -13.77 8.08
CA VAL A 231 5.21 -15.01 8.84
C VAL A 231 3.81 -15.53 9.19
N ILE A 232 3.66 -16.85 9.20
CA ILE A 232 2.42 -17.56 9.54
C ILE A 232 2.72 -18.51 10.69
N HIS A 233 1.83 -18.54 11.69
CA HIS A 233 1.90 -19.51 12.79
C HIS A 233 1.61 -20.92 12.28
N LYS A 234 2.41 -21.90 12.70
CA LYS A 234 2.31 -23.33 12.27
C LYS A 234 1.24 -24.10 13.04
N ASN A 235 0.03 -23.54 13.14
CA ASN A 235 -1.15 -24.32 13.52
C ASN A 235 -1.72 -25.07 12.31
N GLU A 236 -2.75 -25.84 12.50
CA GLU A 236 -3.39 -26.64 11.44
C GLU A 236 -3.75 -25.80 10.20
N ILE A 237 -4.40 -24.67 10.42
CA ILE A 237 -4.76 -23.73 9.33
C ILE A 237 -3.54 -23.09 8.71
N GLY A 238 -2.58 -22.61 9.52
CA GLY A 238 -1.36 -22.02 9.03
C GLY A 238 -0.56 -22.96 8.13
N ASN A 239 -0.42 -24.21 8.51
CA ASN A 239 0.27 -25.22 7.71
C ASN A 239 -0.39 -25.43 6.33
N LYS A 240 -1.72 -25.39 6.27
CA LYS A 240 -2.45 -25.44 4.99
C LYS A 240 -2.07 -24.29 4.06
N TYR A 241 -1.91 -23.09 4.61
CA TYR A 241 -1.55 -21.90 3.85
C TYR A 241 -0.05 -21.79 3.53
N LEU A 242 0.83 -22.33 4.38
CA LEU A 242 2.28 -22.39 4.11
C LEU A 242 2.60 -23.28 2.92
N ASN A 243 1.88 -24.38 2.78
CA ASN A 243 2.10 -25.39 1.72
C ASN A 243 1.44 -25.04 0.38
N GLN A 244 0.63 -23.99 0.31
CA GLN A 244 -0.08 -23.59 -0.90
C GLN A 244 0.24 -22.14 -1.24
N LEU A 245 0.56 -21.87 -2.52
CA LEU A 245 0.74 -20.53 -3.06
C LEU A 245 -0.63 -19.85 -3.21
N TYR A 246 -1.19 -19.38 -2.10
CA TYR A 246 -2.43 -18.59 -2.17
C TYR A 246 -2.15 -17.15 -2.61
N PRO A 247 -2.99 -16.57 -3.46
CA PRO A 247 -2.93 -15.16 -3.80
C PRO A 247 -3.43 -14.32 -2.61
N TRP A 248 -2.47 -13.79 -1.84
CA TRP A 248 -2.73 -12.90 -0.73
C TRP A 248 -2.90 -11.47 -1.22
N HIS A 249 -3.91 -10.77 -0.73
CA HIS A 249 -3.99 -9.33 -0.93
C HIS A 249 -3.69 -8.62 0.38
N PHE A 250 -2.41 -8.29 0.58
CA PHE A 250 -1.96 -7.41 1.64
C PHE A 250 -1.39 -6.13 1.05
N THR A 251 -1.67 -5.04 1.73
CA THR A 251 -1.18 -3.70 1.45
C THR A 251 -0.46 -3.14 2.67
N LEU A 252 0.10 -1.95 2.56
CA LEU A 252 0.71 -1.29 3.70
C LEU A 252 -0.32 -1.02 4.83
N GLY A 253 -1.60 -0.84 4.46
CA GLY A 253 -2.70 -0.68 5.41
C GLY A 253 -2.93 -1.87 6.34
N ASP A 254 -2.46 -3.05 5.96
CA ASP A 254 -2.54 -4.27 6.77
C ASP A 254 -1.39 -4.43 7.78
N THR A 255 -0.47 -3.49 7.81
CA THR A 255 0.72 -3.51 8.68
C THR A 255 0.62 -2.45 9.78
N ASP A 256 1.34 -2.65 10.89
CA ASP A 256 1.40 -1.69 12.02
C ASP A 256 2.35 -0.51 11.77
N HIS A 257 2.55 -0.13 10.53
CA HIS A 257 3.58 0.83 10.15
C HIS A 257 3.20 2.29 10.40
N PHE A 258 1.94 2.54 10.71
CA PHE A 258 1.42 3.90 10.93
C PHE A 258 0.80 4.07 12.31
#